data_056a283d0b7b9e375f4bdf641f2cd48c
#
_entry.id   056a283d0b7b9e375f4bdf641f2cd48c
#
_cell.length_a   1.000
_cell.length_b   1.000
_cell.length_c   1.000
_cell.angle_alpha   90.00
_cell.angle_beta   90.00
_cell.angle_gamma   90.00
#
_symmetry.space_group_name_H-M   'P 1'
#
loop_
_entity.id
_entity.type
_entity.pdbx_description
1 polymer ?
#
loop_
_entity_poly.entity_id
_entity_poly.type
_entity_poly.pdbx_seq_one_letter_code
_entity_poly.pdbx_strand_id
1 'polypeptide(L)'
;MMITRNFIGVLALCLCALAACTSSKESKKTLTVLSWNVWHGGHSKTYSGKGCEVTFDILKKSEADVVLMIETYGAAPMVADSLGYSYNLISDNLSIYSRYPIIRKYAFADSISTFNFGGVMIDVDGKPVRVFNTWLHYLPDMRLAPTDKSKEEILAWEMEGTRDEEIHKILSVLQPLLAEADSIPIIMGGDFNVHSHLDWTEATRNLYLHGGAVVDWPVSIAMEEAGFKDSFREMNPNPVANLGVTWLTDADSLETECRMDRIDFIYYQGKTIQAIASECYDNSLGKTFTFKGEDFFYPSDHGFVLSKFELD
;
A
#
# COMPACT_ATOMS: atom_id res chain seq x y z
N MET A 1 -51.19 -83.24 22.46
CA MET A 1 -50.30 -83.05 21.30
C MET A 1 -50.36 -81.55 20.95
N MET A 2 -49.46 -80.76 21.54
CA MET A 2 -49.47 -79.29 21.41
C MET A 2 -48.30 -78.92 20.56
N ILE A 3 -48.54 -78.15 19.48
CA ILE A 3 -47.56 -77.66 18.54
C ILE A 3 -47.30 -76.20 18.96
N THR A 4 -46.10 -75.91 19.44
CA THR A 4 -45.61 -74.57 19.75
C THR A 4 -45.02 -73.94 18.50
N ARG A 5 -45.58 -72.81 18.04
CA ARG A 5 -45.06 -71.96 16.96
C ARG A 5 -44.09 -70.94 17.55
N ASN A 6 -42.83 -71.00 17.19
CA ASN A 6 -41.80 -69.94 17.48
C ASN A 6 -41.99 -68.79 16.49
N PHE A 7 -42.19 -67.59 17.01
CA PHE A 7 -42.11 -66.34 16.25
C PHE A 7 -40.67 -65.79 16.38
N ILE A 8 -39.97 -65.70 15.27
CA ILE A 8 -38.67 -65.01 15.18
C ILE A 8 -38.95 -63.56 14.79
N GLY A 9 -38.77 -62.64 15.72
CA GLY A 9 -38.84 -61.22 15.44
C GLY A 9 -37.55 -60.73 14.79
N VAL A 10 -37.62 -60.23 13.58
CA VAL A 10 -36.50 -59.55 12.89
C VAL A 10 -36.50 -58.10 13.34
N LEU A 11 -35.48 -57.70 14.11
CA LEU A 11 -35.25 -56.34 14.53
C LEU A 11 -34.43 -55.63 13.42
N ALA A 12 -35.10 -54.78 12.64
CA ALA A 12 -34.42 -53.95 11.64
C ALA A 12 -33.78 -52.73 12.34
N LEU A 13 -32.46 -52.72 12.49
CA LEU A 13 -31.69 -51.53 12.91
C LEU A 13 -31.60 -50.56 11.72
N CYS A 14 -32.34 -49.46 11.78
CA CYS A 14 -32.11 -48.31 10.91
C CYS A 14 -30.91 -47.53 11.45
N LEU A 15 -29.72 -47.70 10.83
CA LEU A 15 -28.60 -46.78 11.01
C LEU A 15 -28.90 -45.49 10.20
N CYS A 16 -29.31 -44.43 10.92
CA CYS A 16 -29.30 -43.08 10.38
C CYS A 16 -27.83 -42.59 10.40
N ALA A 17 -27.16 -42.62 9.24
CA ALA A 17 -25.89 -41.95 9.07
C ALA A 17 -26.12 -40.44 9.08
N LEU A 18 -25.87 -39.79 10.21
CA LEU A 18 -25.75 -38.35 10.30
C LEU A 18 -24.47 -37.95 9.54
N ALA A 19 -24.61 -37.55 8.28
CA ALA A 19 -23.59 -36.82 7.55
C ALA A 19 -23.42 -35.48 8.24
N ALA A 20 -22.46 -35.40 9.14
CA ALA A 20 -21.99 -34.10 9.64
C ALA A 20 -21.30 -33.39 8.47
N CYS A 21 -22.03 -32.45 7.84
CA CYS A 21 -21.40 -31.44 7.01
C CYS A 21 -20.48 -30.61 7.91
N THR A 22 -19.24 -31.04 8.04
CA THR A 22 -18.17 -30.15 8.48
C THR A 22 -17.98 -29.15 7.36
N SER A 23 -18.63 -28.00 7.47
CA SER A 23 -18.23 -26.81 6.73
C SER A 23 -16.77 -26.54 7.09
N SER A 24 -15.86 -26.95 6.22
CA SER A 24 -14.48 -26.51 6.31
C SER A 24 -14.54 -24.99 6.19
N LYS A 25 -14.27 -24.29 7.30
CA LYS A 25 -14.09 -22.84 7.28
C LYS A 25 -12.95 -22.61 6.30
N GLU A 26 -13.26 -22.10 5.11
CA GLU A 26 -12.23 -21.76 4.12
C GLU A 26 -11.23 -20.84 4.82
N SER A 27 -9.96 -21.21 4.83
CA SER A 27 -8.95 -20.40 5.50
C SER A 27 -8.88 -19.09 4.75
N LYS A 28 -9.10 -17.98 5.45
CA LYS A 28 -8.99 -16.66 4.88
C LYS A 28 -7.61 -16.48 4.26
N LYS A 29 -7.57 -15.97 3.04
CA LYS A 29 -6.31 -15.70 2.34
C LYS A 29 -5.73 -14.39 2.84
N THR A 30 -4.41 -14.30 2.88
CA THR A 30 -3.73 -13.05 3.20
C THR A 30 -2.91 -12.57 2.01
N LEU A 31 -2.81 -11.26 1.87
CA LEU A 31 -2.04 -10.58 0.85
C LEU A 31 -1.19 -9.49 1.50
N THR A 32 0.13 -9.57 1.34
CA THR A 32 1.06 -8.57 1.86
C THR A 32 1.53 -7.69 0.72
N VAL A 33 1.36 -6.37 0.87
CA VAL A 33 1.69 -5.35 -0.13
C VAL A 33 2.72 -4.40 0.44
N LEU A 34 3.76 -4.12 -0.33
CA LEU A 34 4.79 -3.14 -0.04
C LEU A 34 4.73 -2.02 -1.06
N SER A 35 4.73 -0.75 -0.61
CA SER A 35 4.88 0.44 -1.45
C SER A 35 6.15 1.17 -1.09
N TRP A 36 7.02 1.45 -2.08
CA TRP A 36 8.32 2.05 -1.85
C TRP A 36 8.81 2.88 -3.04
N ASN A 37 9.08 4.14 -2.79
CA ASN A 37 9.95 4.94 -3.67
C ASN A 37 11.41 4.55 -3.36
N VAL A 38 12.07 3.89 -4.30
CA VAL A 38 13.41 3.31 -4.09
C VAL A 38 14.54 4.27 -4.46
N TRP A 39 14.18 5.48 -4.85
CA TRP A 39 15.12 6.53 -5.25
C TRP A 39 16.10 6.08 -6.34
N HIS A 40 15.81 6.48 -7.58
CA HIS A 40 16.63 6.16 -8.75
C HIS A 40 16.93 4.66 -8.96
N GLY A 41 15.94 3.79 -8.73
CA GLY A 41 16.10 2.34 -8.89
C GLY A 41 17.10 1.71 -7.93
N GLY A 42 17.38 2.35 -6.80
CA GLY A 42 18.45 1.96 -5.88
C GLY A 42 19.85 2.36 -6.37
N HIS A 43 19.96 3.10 -7.47
CA HIS A 43 21.26 3.55 -8.04
C HIS A 43 21.75 4.90 -7.49
N SER A 44 21.29 5.30 -6.32
CA SER A 44 21.71 6.55 -5.71
C SER A 44 23.23 6.68 -5.69
N LYS A 45 23.73 7.84 -6.09
CA LYS A 45 25.17 8.16 -6.10
C LYS A 45 25.80 8.16 -4.70
N THR A 46 24.99 8.27 -3.67
CA THR A 46 25.39 8.29 -2.27
C THR A 46 25.92 6.94 -1.79
N TYR A 47 25.57 5.86 -2.48
CA TYR A 47 25.97 4.50 -2.13
C TYR A 47 26.90 3.91 -3.19
N SER A 48 28.15 4.03 -3.10
CA SER A 48 29.23 3.26 -3.76
C SER A 48 28.83 2.02 -4.59
N GLY A 49 27.71 2.07 -5.34
CA GLY A 49 27.22 1.05 -6.25
C GLY A 49 26.42 -0.11 -5.63
N LYS A 50 26.19 -0.13 -4.31
CA LYS A 50 25.50 -1.24 -3.63
C LYS A 50 24.01 -1.02 -3.35
N GLY A 51 23.47 0.16 -3.65
CA GLY A 51 22.08 0.48 -3.34
C GLY A 51 21.06 -0.49 -3.93
N CYS A 52 21.27 -0.95 -5.16
CA CYS A 52 20.39 -1.95 -5.80
C CYS A 52 20.38 -3.28 -5.07
N GLU A 53 21.57 -3.79 -4.67
CA GLU A 53 21.68 -5.07 -3.95
C GLU A 53 20.93 -4.99 -2.63
N VAL A 54 21.12 -3.92 -1.87
CA VAL A 54 20.45 -3.71 -0.59
C VAL A 54 18.94 -3.54 -0.78
N THR A 55 18.50 -2.80 -1.81
CA THR A 55 17.08 -2.69 -2.16
C THR A 55 16.47 -4.09 -2.39
N PHE A 56 17.15 -4.94 -3.17
CA PHE A 56 16.67 -6.30 -3.45
C PHE A 56 16.64 -7.17 -2.19
N ASP A 57 17.60 -7.04 -1.30
CA ASP A 57 17.66 -7.79 -0.05
C ASP A 57 16.51 -7.36 0.89
N ILE A 58 16.24 -6.06 1.01
CA ILE A 58 15.08 -5.55 1.78
C ILE A 58 13.77 -6.05 1.17
N LEU A 59 13.61 -5.98 -0.16
CA LEU A 59 12.41 -6.47 -0.84
C LEU A 59 12.20 -7.97 -0.59
N LYS A 60 13.23 -8.79 -0.70
CA LYS A 60 13.17 -10.24 -0.37
C LYS A 60 12.80 -10.47 1.08
N LYS A 61 13.44 -9.73 2.00
CA LYS A 61 13.20 -9.83 3.43
C LYS A 61 11.80 -9.41 3.84
N SER A 62 11.18 -8.50 3.07
CA SER A 62 9.81 -8.05 3.32
C SER A 62 8.80 -9.19 3.21
N GLU A 63 9.06 -10.17 2.33
CA GLU A 63 8.15 -11.26 1.97
C GLU A 63 6.80 -10.75 1.43
N ALA A 64 6.80 -9.53 0.90
CA ALA A 64 5.62 -8.95 0.28
C ALA A 64 5.20 -9.79 -0.93
N ASP A 65 3.90 -10.06 -1.04
CA ASP A 65 3.32 -10.77 -2.20
C ASP A 65 3.21 -9.84 -3.42
N VAL A 66 3.04 -8.55 -3.15
CA VAL A 66 2.97 -7.49 -4.16
C VAL A 66 3.91 -6.35 -3.76
N VAL A 67 4.68 -5.84 -4.72
CA VAL A 67 5.53 -4.66 -4.57
C VAL A 67 5.08 -3.58 -5.54
N LEU A 68 4.77 -2.41 -5.02
CA LEU A 68 4.53 -1.16 -5.73
C LEU A 68 5.80 -0.34 -5.64
N MET A 69 6.54 -0.27 -6.75
CA MET A 69 7.84 0.39 -6.77
C MET A 69 7.76 1.69 -7.55
N ILE A 70 8.23 2.75 -6.93
CA ILE A 70 8.32 4.08 -7.52
C ILE A 70 9.80 4.40 -7.75
N GLU A 71 10.08 5.19 -8.79
CA GLU A 71 11.43 5.48 -9.27
C GLU A 71 12.22 4.23 -9.69
N THR A 72 11.57 3.37 -10.45
CA THR A 72 12.13 2.08 -10.91
C THR A 72 13.38 2.25 -11.79
N TYR A 73 13.40 3.22 -12.69
CA TYR A 73 14.51 3.64 -13.56
C TYR A 73 15.41 2.51 -14.09
N GLY A 74 14.81 1.57 -14.83
CA GLY A 74 15.53 0.46 -15.47
C GLY A 74 15.78 -0.75 -14.56
N ALA A 75 15.52 -0.69 -13.25
CA ALA A 75 15.73 -1.80 -12.33
C ALA A 75 14.67 -2.91 -12.44
N ALA A 76 13.55 -2.68 -13.14
CA ALA A 76 12.41 -3.61 -13.13
C ALA A 76 12.74 -5.06 -13.47
N PRO A 77 13.51 -5.40 -14.51
CA PRO A 77 13.83 -6.80 -14.81
C PRO A 77 14.64 -7.45 -13.68
N MET A 78 15.62 -6.72 -13.11
CA MET A 78 16.47 -7.23 -12.04
C MET A 78 15.71 -7.49 -10.75
N VAL A 79 14.75 -6.61 -10.40
CA VAL A 79 13.86 -6.81 -9.25
C VAL A 79 12.99 -8.03 -9.47
N ALA A 80 12.37 -8.16 -10.66
CA ALA A 80 11.51 -9.30 -10.98
C ALA A 80 12.28 -10.63 -10.90
N ASP A 81 13.47 -10.69 -11.49
CA ASP A 81 14.35 -11.87 -11.44
C ASP A 81 14.79 -12.20 -10.01
N SER A 82 15.15 -11.16 -9.22
CA SER A 82 15.58 -11.32 -7.84
C SER A 82 14.49 -11.89 -6.94
N LEU A 83 13.22 -11.49 -7.16
CA LEU A 83 12.06 -11.93 -6.39
C LEU A 83 11.45 -13.22 -6.96
N GLY A 84 11.68 -13.53 -8.24
CA GLY A 84 10.97 -14.59 -8.97
C GLY A 84 9.51 -14.25 -9.23
N TYR A 85 9.18 -12.97 -9.42
CA TYR A 85 7.81 -12.46 -9.56
C TYR A 85 7.47 -12.10 -11.00
N SER A 86 6.18 -12.23 -11.33
CA SER A 86 5.63 -11.56 -12.50
C SER A 86 5.64 -10.04 -12.27
N TYR A 87 5.84 -9.25 -13.34
CA TYR A 87 5.82 -7.81 -13.21
C TYR A 87 5.12 -7.10 -14.35
N ASN A 88 4.70 -5.89 -14.09
CA ASN A 88 4.22 -4.93 -15.05
C ASN A 88 5.01 -3.62 -14.92
N LEU A 89 5.78 -3.31 -15.95
CA LEU A 89 6.40 -1.99 -16.08
C LEU A 89 5.34 -1.05 -16.64
N ILE A 90 4.87 -0.11 -15.83
CA ILE A 90 3.87 0.90 -16.22
C ILE A 90 4.58 1.99 -17.03
N SER A 91 5.72 2.45 -16.51
CA SER A 91 6.67 3.37 -17.11
C SER A 91 8.05 3.10 -16.52
N ASP A 92 9.10 3.77 -17.02
CA ASP A 92 10.44 3.68 -16.41
C ASP A 92 10.45 4.06 -14.94
N ASN A 93 9.41 4.78 -14.50
CA ASN A 93 9.26 5.31 -13.16
C ASN A 93 8.39 4.44 -12.23
N LEU A 94 7.42 3.72 -12.78
CA LEU A 94 6.45 2.95 -12.01
C LEU A 94 6.42 1.49 -12.43
N SER A 95 6.50 0.60 -11.46
CA SER A 95 6.35 -0.84 -11.68
C SER A 95 5.55 -1.52 -10.57
N ILE A 96 4.94 -2.65 -10.91
CA ILE A 96 4.21 -3.53 -9.98
C ILE A 96 4.76 -4.94 -10.17
N TYR A 97 5.14 -5.57 -9.06
CA TYR A 97 5.58 -6.96 -9.01
C TYR A 97 4.58 -7.77 -8.22
N SER A 98 4.34 -9.00 -8.63
CA SER A 98 3.39 -9.88 -7.96
C SER A 98 3.91 -11.33 -7.94
N ARG A 99 3.82 -11.95 -6.77
CA ARG A 99 3.99 -13.40 -6.61
C ARG A 99 2.87 -14.17 -7.31
N TYR A 100 1.69 -13.56 -7.38
CA TYR A 100 0.51 -14.12 -8.02
C TYR A 100 0.45 -13.77 -9.52
N PRO A 101 -0.25 -14.57 -10.34
CA PRO A 101 -0.41 -14.26 -11.75
C PRO A 101 -1.05 -12.90 -12.01
N ILE A 102 -0.44 -12.11 -12.89
CA ILE A 102 -1.06 -10.90 -13.43
C ILE A 102 -2.00 -11.33 -14.56
N ILE A 103 -3.31 -11.20 -14.35
CA ILE A 103 -4.36 -11.64 -15.29
C ILE A 103 -4.92 -10.52 -16.16
N ARG A 104 -4.66 -9.25 -15.80
CA ARG A 104 -5.05 -8.08 -16.57
C ARG A 104 -4.11 -6.93 -16.31
N LYS A 105 -3.83 -6.12 -17.34
CA LYS A 105 -3.17 -4.82 -17.22
C LYS A 105 -4.19 -3.73 -17.52
N TYR A 106 -4.16 -2.65 -16.73
CA TYR A 106 -5.00 -1.48 -16.94
C TYR A 106 -4.18 -0.40 -17.63
N ALA A 107 -4.67 0.07 -18.76
CA ALA A 107 -4.08 1.17 -19.50
C ALA A 107 -5.09 2.32 -19.58
N PHE A 108 -4.68 3.49 -19.15
CA PHE A 108 -5.48 4.72 -19.15
C PHE A 108 -4.83 5.80 -20.01
N ALA A 109 -4.02 5.40 -21.00
CA ALA A 109 -3.11 6.26 -21.77
C ALA A 109 -3.78 7.47 -22.42
N ASP A 110 -5.07 7.37 -22.76
CA ASP A 110 -5.83 8.47 -23.35
C ASP A 110 -6.26 9.52 -22.32
N SER A 111 -6.15 9.21 -21.04
CA SER A 111 -6.69 10.05 -19.94
C SER A 111 -5.64 10.44 -18.92
N ILE A 112 -4.68 9.55 -18.63
CA ILE A 112 -3.67 9.75 -17.60
C ILE A 112 -2.31 9.31 -18.13
N SER A 113 -1.27 10.08 -17.81
CA SER A 113 0.11 9.71 -18.09
C SER A 113 0.50 8.42 -17.35
N THR A 114 1.10 7.46 -18.06
CA THR A 114 1.69 6.27 -17.42
C THR A 114 2.86 6.60 -16.50
N PHE A 115 3.40 7.82 -16.59
CA PHE A 115 4.40 8.33 -15.65
C PHE A 115 3.84 8.43 -14.23
N ASN A 116 2.55 8.78 -14.10
CA ASN A 116 1.91 9.06 -12.81
C ASN A 116 1.10 7.88 -12.26
N PHE A 117 0.56 6.99 -13.14
CA PHE A 117 -0.43 6.02 -12.71
C PHE A 117 -0.57 4.82 -13.65
N GLY A 118 -0.85 3.67 -13.07
CA GLY A 118 -1.21 2.46 -13.78
C GLY A 118 -1.49 1.30 -12.84
N GLY A 119 -1.94 0.17 -13.38
CA GLY A 119 -2.33 -0.93 -12.54
C GLY A 119 -2.46 -2.27 -13.24
N VAL A 120 -2.71 -3.27 -12.42
CA VAL A 120 -2.95 -4.66 -12.83
C VAL A 120 -4.12 -5.26 -12.06
N MET A 121 -4.63 -6.39 -12.56
CA MET A 121 -5.42 -7.31 -11.76
C MET A 121 -4.59 -8.59 -11.58
N ILE A 122 -4.48 -9.03 -10.35
CA ILE A 122 -3.81 -10.28 -9.96
C ILE A 122 -4.84 -11.32 -9.53
N ASP A 123 -4.49 -12.60 -9.65
CA ASP A 123 -5.30 -13.71 -9.17
C ASP A 123 -4.68 -14.31 -7.91
N VAL A 124 -5.24 -13.96 -6.76
CA VAL A 124 -4.78 -14.48 -5.45
C VAL A 124 -5.50 -15.80 -5.17
N ASP A 125 -5.00 -16.88 -5.77
CA ASP A 125 -5.56 -18.24 -5.62
C ASP A 125 -7.08 -18.31 -5.92
N GLY A 126 -7.51 -17.72 -7.02
CA GLY A 126 -8.90 -17.67 -7.47
C GLY A 126 -9.66 -16.43 -7.01
N LYS A 127 -9.05 -15.53 -6.25
CA LYS A 127 -9.62 -14.24 -5.82
C LYS A 127 -8.96 -13.10 -6.60
N PRO A 128 -9.67 -12.45 -7.52
CA PRO A 128 -9.12 -11.32 -8.25
C PRO A 128 -8.98 -10.09 -7.33
N VAL A 129 -7.85 -9.42 -7.41
CA VAL A 129 -7.57 -8.16 -6.72
C VAL A 129 -7.01 -7.15 -7.71
N ARG A 130 -7.54 -5.93 -7.73
CA ARG A 130 -7.02 -4.83 -8.52
C ARG A 130 -5.95 -4.10 -7.73
N VAL A 131 -4.80 -3.89 -8.34
CA VAL A 131 -3.65 -3.25 -7.71
C VAL A 131 -3.17 -2.11 -8.59
N PHE A 132 -3.08 -0.91 -8.03
CA PHE A 132 -2.63 0.29 -8.71
C PHE A 132 -1.42 0.89 -8.02
N ASN A 133 -0.55 1.54 -8.80
CA ASN A 133 0.61 2.28 -8.34
C ASN A 133 0.57 3.70 -8.89
N THR A 134 0.91 4.69 -8.06
CA THR A 134 0.92 6.11 -8.44
C THR A 134 2.16 6.83 -7.96
N TRP A 135 2.53 7.88 -8.68
CA TRP A 135 3.49 8.91 -8.29
C TRP A 135 2.93 10.28 -8.68
N LEU A 136 2.41 11.01 -7.71
CA LEU A 136 1.90 12.35 -7.95
C LEU A 136 3.05 13.35 -8.06
N HIS A 137 2.79 14.50 -8.64
CA HIS A 137 3.80 15.52 -8.89
C HIS A 137 4.41 16.01 -7.57
N TYR A 138 5.75 16.20 -7.55
CA TYR A 138 6.49 16.54 -6.33
C TYR A 138 6.41 18.02 -5.92
N LEU A 139 5.93 18.92 -6.82
CA LEU A 139 5.81 20.35 -6.52
C LEU A 139 4.36 20.77 -6.24
N PRO A 140 4.18 21.74 -5.35
CA PRO A 140 5.17 22.39 -4.50
C PRO A 140 5.77 21.42 -3.48
N ASP A 141 7.04 21.61 -3.16
CA ASP A 141 7.78 20.72 -2.24
C ASP A 141 7.22 20.82 -0.82
N MET A 142 6.71 19.72 -0.27
CA MET A 142 6.06 19.67 1.04
C MET A 142 6.97 20.13 2.20
N ARG A 143 8.30 20.07 2.05
CA ARG A 143 9.23 20.65 3.05
C ARG A 143 9.03 22.16 3.23
N LEU A 144 8.58 22.83 2.18
CA LEU A 144 8.40 24.28 2.11
C LEU A 144 6.96 24.73 2.44
N ALA A 145 6.09 23.80 2.87
CA ALA A 145 4.74 24.17 3.23
C ALA A 145 4.74 25.31 4.29
N PRO A 146 4.01 26.41 4.03
CA PRO A 146 4.09 27.62 4.87
C PRO A 146 3.23 27.44 6.14
N THR A 147 3.72 26.61 7.09
CA THR A 147 2.99 26.23 8.31
C THR A 147 2.76 27.38 9.30
N ASP A 148 3.39 28.54 9.08
CA ASP A 148 3.16 29.79 9.80
C ASP A 148 1.97 30.60 9.28
N LYS A 149 1.32 30.13 8.21
CA LYS A 149 0.19 30.79 7.55
C LYS A 149 -1.15 30.19 7.97
N SER A 150 -2.24 30.85 7.54
CA SER A 150 -3.59 30.31 7.71
C SER A 150 -3.78 29.03 6.89
N LYS A 151 -4.77 28.22 7.28
CA LYS A 151 -5.15 27.01 6.54
C LYS A 151 -5.44 27.31 5.06
N GLU A 152 -6.15 28.42 4.80
CA GLU A 152 -6.53 28.86 3.46
C GLU A 152 -5.30 29.21 2.62
N GLU A 153 -4.30 29.87 3.21
CA GLU A 153 -3.04 30.19 2.52
C GLU A 153 -2.20 28.94 2.25
N ILE A 154 -2.16 27.97 3.19
CA ILE A 154 -1.50 26.68 2.98
C ILE A 154 -2.15 25.91 1.84
N LEU A 155 -3.48 25.83 1.82
CA LEU A 155 -4.22 25.15 0.74
C LEU A 155 -4.04 25.86 -0.61
N ALA A 156 -4.04 27.19 -0.63
CA ALA A 156 -3.78 27.95 -1.85
C ALA A 156 -2.37 27.70 -2.40
N TRP A 157 -1.38 27.59 -1.52
CA TRP A 157 -0.01 27.21 -1.90
C TRP A 157 0.06 25.76 -2.45
N GLU A 158 -0.64 24.79 -1.83
CA GLU A 158 -0.72 23.42 -2.34
C GLU A 158 -1.33 23.38 -3.74
N MET A 159 -2.37 24.17 -3.98
CA MET A 159 -3.07 24.25 -5.27
C MET A 159 -2.28 24.99 -6.38
N GLU A 160 -1.08 25.53 -6.09
CA GLU A 160 -0.14 25.94 -7.14
C GLU A 160 0.44 24.74 -7.90
N GLY A 161 0.35 23.54 -7.32
CA GLY A 161 0.72 22.27 -7.93
C GLY A 161 -0.39 21.64 -8.75
N THR A 162 -0.22 20.34 -9.07
CA THR A 162 -1.16 19.58 -9.90
C THR A 162 -1.69 18.32 -9.22
N ARG A 163 -1.29 18.04 -7.96
CA ARG A 163 -1.61 16.78 -7.27
C ARG A 163 -3.12 16.56 -7.09
N ASP A 164 -3.85 17.62 -6.77
CA ASP A 164 -5.31 17.59 -6.66
C ASP A 164 -5.98 17.29 -8.01
N GLU A 165 -5.51 17.91 -9.09
CA GLU A 165 -6.00 17.59 -10.44
C GLU A 165 -5.66 16.16 -10.85
N GLU A 166 -4.45 15.70 -10.55
CA GLU A 166 -3.97 14.36 -10.86
C GLU A 166 -4.82 13.30 -10.15
N ILE A 167 -5.05 13.44 -8.84
CA ILE A 167 -5.85 12.48 -8.09
C ILE A 167 -7.31 12.46 -8.55
N HIS A 168 -7.91 13.62 -8.87
CA HIS A 168 -9.26 13.67 -9.39
C HIS A 168 -9.38 12.99 -10.77
N LYS A 169 -8.39 13.15 -11.64
CA LYS A 169 -8.31 12.42 -12.94
C LYS A 169 -8.20 10.92 -12.71
N ILE A 170 -7.33 10.48 -11.79
CA ILE A 170 -7.16 9.07 -11.42
C ILE A 170 -8.48 8.50 -10.91
N LEU A 171 -9.12 9.15 -9.95
CA LEU A 171 -10.40 8.70 -9.39
C LEU A 171 -11.51 8.66 -10.44
N SER A 172 -11.52 9.63 -11.38
CA SER A 172 -12.47 9.65 -12.49
C SER A 172 -12.36 8.42 -13.39
N VAL A 173 -11.16 8.00 -13.78
CA VAL A 173 -10.99 6.80 -14.62
C VAL A 173 -11.19 5.50 -13.84
N LEU A 174 -11.06 5.54 -12.52
CA LEU A 174 -11.34 4.40 -11.65
C LEU A 174 -12.84 4.22 -11.34
N GLN A 175 -13.71 5.20 -11.60
CA GLN A 175 -15.14 5.15 -11.27
C GLN A 175 -15.83 3.82 -11.64
N PRO A 176 -15.66 3.25 -12.84
CA PRO A 176 -16.28 1.97 -13.19
C PRO A 176 -15.77 0.81 -12.32
N LEU A 177 -14.51 0.88 -11.89
CA LEU A 177 -13.88 -0.16 -11.07
C LEU A 177 -14.26 0.00 -9.59
N LEU A 178 -14.40 1.24 -9.11
CA LEU A 178 -14.87 1.55 -7.77
C LEU A 178 -16.29 1.06 -7.54
N ALA A 179 -17.16 1.15 -8.54
CA ALA A 179 -18.52 0.63 -8.48
C ALA A 179 -18.57 -0.90 -8.27
N GLU A 180 -17.51 -1.62 -8.61
CA GLU A 180 -17.37 -3.07 -8.46
C GLU A 180 -16.46 -3.47 -7.30
N ALA A 181 -15.94 -2.53 -6.52
CA ALA A 181 -14.92 -2.79 -5.49
C ALA A 181 -15.40 -3.75 -4.39
N ASP A 182 -16.69 -3.78 -4.12
CA ASP A 182 -17.29 -4.73 -3.16
C ASP A 182 -17.15 -6.20 -3.58
N SER A 183 -17.00 -6.46 -4.88
CA SER A 183 -16.82 -7.80 -5.45
C SER A 183 -15.38 -8.09 -5.84
N ILE A 184 -14.66 -7.10 -6.37
CA ILE A 184 -13.26 -7.19 -6.77
C ILE A 184 -12.53 -6.01 -6.10
N PRO A 185 -11.88 -6.24 -4.96
CA PRO A 185 -11.30 -5.18 -4.17
C PRO A 185 -10.17 -4.46 -4.91
N ILE A 186 -9.91 -3.23 -4.47
CA ILE A 186 -8.89 -2.37 -5.02
C ILE A 186 -7.86 -2.06 -3.94
N ILE A 187 -6.59 -2.18 -4.28
CA ILE A 187 -5.45 -1.65 -3.52
C ILE A 187 -4.78 -0.60 -4.41
N MET A 188 -4.48 0.55 -3.85
CA MET A 188 -3.75 1.62 -4.53
C MET A 188 -2.68 2.16 -3.60
N GLY A 189 -1.43 2.03 -3.99
CA GLY A 189 -0.32 2.60 -3.25
C GLY A 189 0.54 3.50 -4.12
N GLY A 190 1.55 4.11 -3.51
CA GLY A 190 2.49 4.96 -4.19
C GLY A 190 3.02 6.09 -3.34
N ASP A 191 3.81 6.93 -3.98
CA ASP A 191 4.27 8.21 -3.48
C ASP A 191 3.31 9.31 -3.95
N PHE A 192 2.52 9.81 -3.03
CA PHE A 192 1.50 10.84 -3.31
C PHE A 192 2.08 12.25 -3.22
N ASN A 193 3.32 12.39 -2.74
CA ASN A 193 4.03 13.66 -2.62
C ASN A 193 3.28 14.75 -1.83
N VAL A 194 2.35 14.36 -0.97
CA VAL A 194 1.55 15.26 -0.14
C VAL A 194 1.15 14.57 1.17
N HIS A 195 0.96 15.35 2.19
CA HIS A 195 0.53 14.89 3.52
C HIS A 195 -0.92 14.40 3.55
N SER A 196 -1.31 13.78 4.68
CA SER A 196 -2.68 13.36 4.93
C SER A 196 -3.39 14.25 5.94
N HIS A 197 -4.68 14.55 5.69
CA HIS A 197 -5.55 15.21 6.65
C HIS A 197 -5.70 14.40 7.96
N LEU A 198 -5.50 13.08 7.91
CA LEU A 198 -5.53 12.20 9.08
C LEU A 198 -4.29 12.37 9.98
N ASP A 199 -3.24 13.00 9.46
CA ASP A 199 -1.98 13.24 10.17
C ASP A 199 -1.87 14.69 10.67
N TRP A 200 -2.50 15.66 9.98
CA TRP A 200 -2.47 17.09 10.27
C TRP A 200 -3.72 17.55 11.04
N THR A 201 -3.86 17.05 12.26
CA THR A 201 -5.05 17.20 13.11
C THR A 201 -4.82 18.19 14.26
N GLU A 202 -5.88 18.53 14.99
CA GLU A 202 -5.76 19.29 16.23
C GLU A 202 -4.81 18.65 17.25
N ALA A 203 -4.74 17.32 17.29
CA ALA A 203 -3.87 16.59 18.21
C ALA A 203 -2.40 16.70 17.83
N THR A 204 -2.07 16.86 16.56
CA THR A 204 -0.68 16.90 16.02
C THR A 204 -0.22 18.30 15.67
N ARG A 205 -1.08 19.32 15.73
CA ARG A 205 -0.80 20.69 15.26
C ARG A 205 0.50 21.31 15.77
N ASN A 206 0.92 20.97 17.00
CA ASN A 206 2.14 21.47 17.63
C ASN A 206 3.25 20.41 17.68
N LEU A 207 3.10 19.31 16.96
CA LEU A 207 4.07 18.24 16.81
C LEU A 207 4.62 18.24 15.39
N TYR A 208 5.70 17.51 15.16
CA TYR A 208 6.23 17.19 13.82
C TYR A 208 6.49 18.42 12.94
N LEU A 209 6.74 19.59 13.54
CA LEU A 209 6.94 20.87 12.84
C LEU A 209 5.72 21.34 12.03
N HIS A 210 4.50 20.93 12.43
CA HIS A 210 3.25 21.40 11.78
C HIS A 210 2.95 22.89 12.05
N GLY A 211 3.71 23.57 12.92
CA GLY A 211 3.63 25.01 13.11
C GLY A 211 2.31 25.55 13.68
N GLY A 212 1.49 24.67 14.26
CA GLY A 212 0.14 24.99 14.73
C GLY A 212 -0.96 24.79 13.67
N ALA A 213 -0.59 24.35 12.46
CA ALA A 213 -1.55 24.15 11.38
C ALA A 213 -2.36 22.85 11.54
N VAL A 214 -3.63 22.93 11.11
CA VAL A 214 -4.54 21.83 10.91
C VAL A 214 -5.04 21.93 9.47
N VAL A 215 -4.74 20.94 8.63
CA VAL A 215 -4.94 21.05 7.19
C VAL A 215 -5.70 19.84 6.64
N ASP A 216 -6.79 20.12 5.94
CA ASP A 216 -7.55 19.11 5.19
C ASP A 216 -6.92 18.96 3.80
N TRP A 217 -5.81 18.20 3.72
CA TRP A 217 -5.07 18.01 2.49
C TRP A 217 -5.94 17.41 1.38
N PRO A 218 -6.08 18.09 0.21
CA PRO A 218 -7.09 17.75 -0.80
C PRO A 218 -7.00 16.33 -1.33
N VAL A 219 -5.78 15.82 -1.56
CA VAL A 219 -5.57 14.49 -2.11
C VAL A 219 -6.10 13.41 -1.18
N SER A 220 -5.76 13.47 0.10
CA SER A 220 -6.22 12.48 1.08
C SER A 220 -7.72 12.56 1.37
N ILE A 221 -8.31 13.76 1.31
CA ILE A 221 -9.77 13.95 1.37
C ILE A 221 -10.45 13.31 0.15
N ALA A 222 -9.94 13.55 -1.07
CA ALA A 222 -10.50 12.96 -2.29
C ALA A 222 -10.46 11.43 -2.26
N MET A 223 -9.39 10.84 -1.70
CA MET A 223 -9.29 9.38 -1.52
C MET A 223 -10.35 8.84 -0.56
N GLU A 224 -10.55 9.52 0.59
CA GLU A 224 -11.57 9.14 1.57
C GLU A 224 -12.99 9.28 0.99
N GLU A 225 -13.30 10.39 0.32
CA GLU A 225 -14.59 10.63 -0.34
C GLU A 225 -14.89 9.61 -1.44
N ALA A 226 -13.86 9.11 -2.13
CA ALA A 226 -13.99 8.02 -3.09
C ALA A 226 -14.20 6.64 -2.43
N GLY A 227 -14.17 6.55 -1.08
CA GLY A 227 -14.40 5.36 -0.30
C GLY A 227 -13.16 4.52 -0.01
N PHE A 228 -11.97 5.03 -0.31
CA PHE A 228 -10.72 4.39 0.08
C PHE A 228 -10.45 4.57 1.58
N LYS A 229 -9.83 3.55 2.16
CA LYS A 229 -9.29 3.57 3.51
C LYS A 229 -7.78 3.58 3.47
N ASP A 230 -7.16 4.41 4.29
CA ASP A 230 -5.72 4.40 4.55
C ASP A 230 -5.38 3.22 5.46
N SER A 231 -4.69 2.21 4.93
CA SER A 231 -4.38 0.99 5.66
C SER A 231 -3.50 1.23 6.89
N PHE A 232 -2.56 2.18 6.78
CA PHE A 232 -1.68 2.50 7.91
C PHE A 232 -2.45 3.20 9.01
N ARG A 233 -3.25 4.22 8.69
CA ARG A 233 -3.98 5.00 9.69
C ARG A 233 -5.13 4.21 10.30
N GLU A 234 -5.73 3.27 9.57
CA GLU A 234 -6.71 2.33 10.14
C GLU A 234 -6.08 1.43 11.22
N MET A 235 -4.85 0.94 10.98
CA MET A 235 -4.14 0.08 11.95
C MET A 235 -3.45 0.88 13.06
N ASN A 236 -3.11 2.15 12.81
CA ASN A 236 -2.44 3.06 13.74
C ASN A 236 -3.25 4.35 13.91
N PRO A 237 -4.41 4.32 14.59
CA PRO A 237 -5.38 5.43 14.56
C PRO A 237 -4.94 6.67 15.33
N ASN A 238 -3.83 6.62 16.08
CA ASN A 238 -3.32 7.75 16.84
C ASN A 238 -2.06 8.36 16.19
N PRO A 239 -2.18 9.45 15.42
CA PRO A 239 -1.04 10.07 14.75
C PRO A 239 -0.04 10.72 15.73
N VAL A 240 -0.45 11.02 16.97
CA VAL A 240 0.46 11.51 18.02
C VAL A 240 1.43 10.42 18.46
N ALA A 241 0.97 9.17 18.55
CA ALA A 241 1.80 8.05 18.96
C ALA A 241 2.65 7.50 17.81
N ASN A 242 2.15 7.57 16.59
CA ASN A 242 2.83 7.05 15.40
C ASN A 242 2.43 7.87 14.16
N LEU A 243 3.30 8.77 13.75
CA LEU A 243 3.09 9.57 12.54
C LEU A 243 3.20 8.69 11.28
N GLY A 244 4.11 7.71 11.29
CA GLY A 244 4.36 6.85 10.15
C GLY A 244 5.19 7.52 9.08
N VAL A 245 6.24 8.23 9.48
CA VAL A 245 7.14 8.95 8.56
C VAL A 245 7.62 8.05 7.43
N THR A 246 7.51 8.54 6.19
CA THR A 246 8.09 7.89 5.01
C THR A 246 9.03 8.80 4.23
N TRP A 247 9.07 10.10 4.55
CA TRP A 247 9.94 11.09 3.92
C TRP A 247 10.14 12.28 4.88
N LEU A 248 11.11 12.92 5.03
CA LEU A 248 12.47 12.95 4.59
C LEU A 248 13.35 12.09 5.50
N THR A 249 13.98 11.09 4.98
CA THR A 249 14.79 10.16 5.78
C THR A 249 16.31 10.42 5.62
N ASP A 250 16.68 11.57 5.06
CA ASP A 250 18.07 11.96 4.82
C ASP A 250 18.80 12.37 6.11
N ALA A 251 19.98 11.80 6.31
CA ALA A 251 20.83 12.09 7.46
C ALA A 251 21.30 13.56 7.51
N ASP A 252 21.51 14.17 6.37
CA ASP A 252 21.99 15.58 6.28
C ASP A 252 20.85 16.57 6.57
N SER A 253 19.59 16.16 6.38
CA SER A 253 18.44 17.00 6.69
C SER A 253 18.13 17.09 8.18
N LEU A 254 18.71 16.24 9.01
CA LEU A 254 18.60 16.35 10.47
C LEU A 254 19.39 17.55 11.04
N GLU A 255 20.32 18.12 10.29
CA GLU A 255 21.03 19.36 10.67
C GLU A 255 20.19 20.62 10.37
N THR A 256 19.19 20.50 9.50
CA THR A 256 18.19 21.53 9.26
C THR A 256 16.88 21.08 9.91
N GLU A 257 16.14 22.00 10.53
CA GLU A 257 14.80 21.72 11.08
C GLU A 257 13.81 21.33 9.95
N CYS A 258 14.09 20.21 9.26
CA CYS A 258 13.26 19.71 8.18
C CYS A 258 12.11 18.91 8.74
N ARG A 259 10.92 19.17 8.22
CA ARG A 259 9.73 18.40 8.55
C ARG A 259 9.83 17.02 7.92
N MET A 260 9.74 16.00 8.77
CA MET A 260 9.57 14.62 8.35
C MET A 260 8.08 14.28 8.41
N ASP A 261 7.55 13.67 7.35
CA ASP A 261 6.12 13.37 7.30
C ASP A 261 5.84 12.11 6.47
N ARG A 262 4.57 11.73 6.40
CA ARG A 262 4.10 10.60 5.62
C ARG A 262 3.53 11.10 4.29
N ILE A 263 4.13 10.67 3.18
CA ILE A 263 3.71 10.98 1.81
C ILE A 263 3.56 9.75 0.94
N ASP A 264 3.96 8.57 1.44
CA ASP A 264 3.76 7.28 0.80
C ASP A 264 2.61 6.55 1.50
N PHE A 265 1.72 5.98 0.71
CA PHE A 265 0.49 5.37 1.23
C PHE A 265 0.20 4.03 0.56
N ILE A 266 -0.60 3.21 1.27
CA ILE A 266 -1.36 2.10 0.71
C ILE A 266 -2.82 2.28 1.12
N TYR A 267 -3.64 2.65 0.16
CA TYR A 267 -5.09 2.73 0.29
C TYR A 267 -5.74 1.45 -0.21
N TYR A 268 -6.92 1.14 0.29
CA TYR A 268 -7.70 0.00 -0.20
C TYR A 268 -9.20 0.26 -0.12
N GLN A 269 -9.98 -0.47 -0.94
CA GLN A 269 -11.44 -0.40 -0.98
C GLN A 269 -12.06 -1.74 -1.35
N GLY A 270 -13.21 -2.05 -0.76
CA GLY A 270 -14.02 -3.24 -1.03
C GLY A 270 -14.48 -3.93 0.25
N LYS A 271 -15.55 -4.74 0.16
CA LYS A 271 -16.09 -5.51 1.29
C LYS A 271 -15.39 -6.84 1.50
N THR A 272 -14.70 -7.33 0.47
CA THR A 272 -13.99 -8.62 0.50
C THR A 272 -12.51 -8.49 0.88
N ILE A 273 -12.09 -7.32 1.35
CA ILE A 273 -10.74 -7.04 1.80
C ILE A 273 -10.74 -6.23 3.10
N GLN A 274 -9.83 -6.55 3.98
CA GLN A 274 -9.63 -5.83 5.23
C GLN A 274 -8.15 -5.75 5.57
N ALA A 275 -7.65 -4.57 5.96
CA ALA A 275 -6.32 -4.44 6.54
C ALA A 275 -6.27 -5.11 7.91
N ILE A 276 -5.23 -5.91 8.17
CA ILE A 276 -5.02 -6.60 9.45
C ILE A 276 -3.69 -6.24 10.11
N ALA A 277 -2.77 -5.63 9.36
CA ALA A 277 -1.56 -5.00 9.86
C ALA A 277 -1.08 -3.97 8.84
N SER A 278 -0.47 -2.89 9.31
CA SER A 278 0.23 -1.94 8.45
C SER A 278 1.29 -1.21 9.25
N GLU A 279 2.48 -1.12 8.68
CA GLU A 279 3.65 -0.49 9.28
C GLU A 279 4.31 0.43 8.25
N CYS A 280 4.77 1.60 8.71
CA CYS A 280 5.68 2.46 7.98
C CYS A 280 7.09 2.25 8.54
N TYR A 281 8.02 2.05 7.66
CA TYR A 281 9.43 1.93 8.01
C TYR A 281 10.12 3.20 7.56
N ASP A 282 10.27 4.13 8.51
CA ASP A 282 11.11 5.29 8.33
C ASP A 282 12.56 4.89 8.49
N ASN A 283 13.42 5.29 7.59
CA ASN A 283 14.80 5.25 8.00
C ASN A 283 15.69 6.21 7.26
N SER A 284 16.63 6.65 8.00
CA SER A 284 17.58 7.66 7.54
C SER A 284 18.45 7.05 6.45
N LEU A 285 18.37 7.62 5.27
CA LEU A 285 19.29 7.37 4.18
C LEU A 285 20.72 7.30 4.73
N GLY A 286 21.45 6.23 4.40
CA GLY A 286 22.82 6.08 4.82
C GLY A 286 23.08 5.68 6.26
N LYS A 287 22.03 5.32 7.01
CA LYS A 287 22.17 4.76 8.36
C LYS A 287 21.85 3.27 8.36
N THR A 288 22.26 2.62 9.44
CA THR A 288 21.89 1.21 9.68
C THR A 288 20.40 1.11 10.00
N PHE A 289 19.74 0.23 9.28
CA PHE A 289 18.35 -0.11 9.42
C PHE A 289 18.20 -1.56 9.79
N THR A 290 17.63 -1.85 10.95
CA THR A 290 17.35 -3.22 11.36
C THR A 290 15.94 -3.62 10.91
N PHE A 291 15.85 -4.56 9.98
CA PHE A 291 14.57 -5.06 9.47
C PHE A 291 14.48 -6.57 9.62
N LYS A 292 13.43 -7.04 10.32
CA LYS A 292 13.22 -8.46 10.63
C LYS A 292 14.49 -9.16 11.15
N GLY A 293 15.23 -8.48 12.05
CA GLY A 293 16.41 -9.00 12.74
C GLY A 293 17.70 -9.02 11.90
N GLU A 294 17.76 -8.30 10.82
CA GLU A 294 18.92 -8.15 9.95
C GLU A 294 19.20 -6.67 9.72
N ASP A 295 20.48 -6.28 9.70
CA ASP A 295 20.91 -4.91 9.52
C ASP A 295 21.21 -4.62 8.05
N PHE A 296 20.64 -3.53 7.54
CA PHE A 296 20.85 -3.02 6.20
C PHE A 296 21.36 -1.59 6.26
N PHE A 297 22.10 -1.18 5.24
CA PHE A 297 22.39 0.21 5.01
C PHE A 297 21.31 0.80 4.11
N TYR A 298 20.47 1.69 4.65
CA TYR A 298 19.22 2.07 4.00
C TYR A 298 19.44 2.81 2.66
N PRO A 299 18.86 2.36 1.53
CA PRO A 299 19.27 2.79 0.19
C PRO A 299 18.40 3.90 -0.42
N SER A 300 17.36 4.37 0.26
CA SER A 300 16.41 5.36 -0.27
C SER A 300 16.24 6.54 0.68
N ASP A 301 15.89 7.70 0.13
CA ASP A 301 15.45 8.88 0.89
C ASP A 301 13.98 8.77 1.32
N HIS A 302 13.25 7.74 0.84
CA HIS A 302 11.93 7.38 1.33
C HIS A 302 11.98 6.14 2.22
N GLY A 303 11.16 6.12 3.26
CA GLY A 303 10.71 4.91 3.92
C GLY A 303 9.75 4.10 3.03
N PHE A 304 9.29 2.94 3.53
CA PHE A 304 8.28 2.15 2.82
C PHE A 304 7.10 1.81 3.71
N VAL A 305 5.97 1.58 3.07
CA VAL A 305 4.75 1.10 3.74
C VAL A 305 4.59 -0.40 3.45
N LEU A 306 4.37 -1.19 4.49
CA LEU A 306 4.11 -2.62 4.39
C LEU A 306 2.76 -2.93 5.04
N SER A 307 1.78 -3.31 4.23
CA SER A 307 0.43 -3.60 4.70
C SER A 307 0.05 -5.05 4.43
N LYS A 308 -0.62 -5.66 5.38
CA LYS A 308 -1.16 -7.01 5.26
C LYS A 308 -2.68 -6.97 5.27
N PHE A 309 -3.25 -7.61 4.29
CA PHE A 309 -4.71 -7.71 4.12
C PHE A 309 -5.19 -9.14 4.28
N GLU A 310 -6.43 -9.27 4.73
CA GLU A 310 -7.20 -10.50 4.69
C GLU A 310 -8.23 -10.38 3.57
N LEU A 311 -8.39 -11.46 2.78
CA LEU A 311 -9.33 -11.57 1.66
C LEU A 311 -10.40 -12.60 2.01
N ASP A 312 -11.68 -12.20 1.94
CA ASP A 312 -12.86 -13.06 2.17
C ASP A 312 -13.24 -13.84 0.92
#